data_fa04c66028a903da293ad06f20bf1d63
#
_entry.id   fa04c66028a903da293ad06f20bf1d63
#
_cell.length_a   1.000
_cell.length_b   1.000
_cell.length_c   1.000
_cell.angle_alpha   90.00
_cell.angle_beta   90.00
_cell.angle_gamma   90.00
#
_symmetry.space_group_name_H-M   'P 1'
#
loop_
_entity.id
_entity.type
_entity.pdbx_description
1 polymer ?
#
loop_
_entity_poly.entity_id
_entity_poly.type
_entity_poly.pdbx_seq_one_letter_code
_entity_poly.pdbx_strand_id
1 'polypeptide(L)'
;MEAAEYRPVQSAIDKEVSQKQRYARFQDRQDKSDMPTNMMLKIAHGKYWTSWRGIPVLKDCLDLIAVQELFWELKPRTVIELGAYKGGSALWAADMLKMIGVTSRVLSMDIDLSLLDPVAKAYPDVTFIQGDSLEIDKCFPPELLQELPHPWFITEDAHVNVTGVLEYFDKFTEPDDYICVEDTNPIVPNSPGQGLAKELGYTPLGSVKLDAVKLFMKDKGERYLVDQRYADFFGWVMFKRWTLEALCCSSS
;
A
#
# COMPACT_ATOMS: atom_id res chain seq x y z
N MET A 1 29.95 -14.75 -24.50
CA MET A 1 28.76 -15.55 -24.05
C MET A 1 27.66 -15.29 -25.03
N GLU A 2 27.27 -16.28 -25.78
CA GLU A 2 26.31 -16.10 -26.88
C GLU A 2 24.87 -16.00 -26.32
N ALA A 3 24.05 -15.20 -26.98
CA ALA A 3 22.64 -14.96 -26.62
C ALA A 3 21.77 -16.24 -26.47
N ALA A 4 22.28 -17.37 -26.95
CA ALA A 4 21.61 -18.66 -26.87
C ALA A 4 21.58 -19.28 -25.45
N GLU A 5 22.54 -18.91 -24.57
CA GLU A 5 22.61 -19.48 -23.20
C GLU A 5 21.59 -18.84 -22.24
N TYR A 6 21.09 -17.64 -22.56
CA TYR A 6 20.10 -16.97 -21.70
C TYR A 6 18.63 -17.39 -21.98
N ARG A 7 18.36 -17.95 -23.15
CA ARG A 7 16.98 -18.36 -23.53
C ARG A 7 16.33 -19.39 -22.59
N PRO A 8 17.02 -20.44 -22.09
CA PRO A 8 16.42 -21.40 -21.16
C PRO A 8 16.05 -20.77 -19.81
N VAL A 9 16.88 -19.84 -19.32
CA VAL A 9 16.63 -19.13 -18.05
C VAL A 9 15.41 -18.23 -18.19
N GLN A 10 15.34 -17.44 -19.26
CA GLN A 10 14.18 -16.58 -19.52
C GLN A 10 12.90 -17.39 -19.65
N SER A 11 12.92 -18.50 -20.39
CA SER A 11 11.76 -19.38 -20.53
C SER A 11 11.30 -20.01 -19.20
N ALA A 12 12.23 -20.32 -18.29
CA ALA A 12 11.89 -20.82 -16.96
C ALA A 12 11.24 -19.73 -16.10
N ILE A 13 11.77 -18.49 -16.15
CA ILE A 13 11.19 -17.32 -15.46
C ILE A 13 9.80 -17.04 -16.01
N ASP A 14 9.63 -16.98 -17.32
CA ASP A 14 8.34 -16.68 -17.96
C ASP A 14 7.29 -17.73 -17.59
N LYS A 15 7.69 -19.02 -17.48
CA LYS A 15 6.81 -20.09 -17.05
C LYS A 15 6.41 -19.95 -15.58
N GLU A 16 7.34 -19.62 -14.70
CA GLU A 16 7.09 -19.39 -13.29
C GLU A 16 6.11 -18.21 -13.09
N VAL A 17 6.37 -17.08 -13.76
CA VAL A 17 5.52 -15.89 -13.71
C VAL A 17 4.13 -16.16 -14.28
N SER A 18 4.02 -16.88 -15.39
CA SER A 18 2.74 -17.18 -16.04
C SER A 18 1.86 -18.16 -15.27
N GLN A 19 2.44 -18.98 -14.39
CA GLN A 19 1.69 -19.94 -13.56
C GLN A 19 1.09 -19.35 -12.31
N LYS A 20 1.54 -18.16 -11.89
CA LYS A 20 1.00 -17.48 -10.71
C LYS A 20 -0.21 -16.63 -11.11
N GLN A 21 -1.37 -16.99 -10.57
CA GLN A 21 -2.56 -16.14 -10.68
C GLN A 21 -2.33 -14.85 -9.89
N ARG A 22 -2.23 -13.74 -10.60
CA ARG A 22 -1.93 -12.43 -9.97
C ARG A 22 -3.04 -11.96 -9.02
N TYR A 23 -4.28 -12.11 -9.45
CA TYR A 23 -5.43 -11.59 -8.69
C TYR A 23 -6.23 -12.74 -8.08
N ALA A 24 -6.55 -12.63 -6.80
CA ALA A 24 -7.35 -13.62 -6.09
C ALA A 24 -8.42 -12.95 -5.22
N ARG A 25 -9.47 -13.69 -4.90
CA ARG A 25 -10.39 -13.26 -3.85
C ARG A 25 -9.67 -13.29 -2.51
N PHE A 26 -10.02 -12.41 -1.62
CA PHE A 26 -9.37 -12.30 -0.31
C PHE A 26 -9.43 -13.64 0.48
N GLN A 27 -10.54 -14.36 0.40
CA GLN A 27 -10.72 -15.66 1.06
C GLN A 27 -9.80 -16.76 0.53
N ASP A 28 -9.31 -16.64 -0.70
CA ASP A 28 -8.44 -17.62 -1.35
C ASP A 28 -6.95 -17.32 -1.11
N ARG A 29 -6.67 -16.17 -0.45
CA ARG A 29 -5.31 -15.76 -0.10
C ARG A 29 -4.79 -16.59 1.08
N GLN A 30 -3.51 -16.94 1.02
CA GLN A 30 -2.81 -17.51 2.16
C GLN A 30 -2.24 -16.40 3.06
N ASP A 31 -2.63 -16.39 4.34
CA ASP A 31 -2.07 -15.47 5.35
C ASP A 31 -0.70 -15.96 5.85
N LYS A 32 0.19 -16.34 4.94
CA LYS A 32 1.52 -16.84 5.27
C LYS A 32 2.57 -16.13 4.44
N SER A 33 3.67 -15.77 5.10
CA SER A 33 4.90 -15.39 4.43
C SER A 33 5.91 -16.53 4.59
N ASP A 34 6.54 -16.91 3.49
CA ASP A 34 7.63 -17.88 3.48
C ASP A 34 8.97 -17.23 3.86
N MET A 35 8.97 -15.92 4.08
CA MET A 35 10.17 -15.17 4.46
C MET A 35 10.60 -15.54 5.89
N PRO A 36 11.88 -15.92 6.11
CA PRO A 36 12.37 -16.19 7.45
C PRO A 36 12.21 -14.98 8.39
N THR A 37 11.72 -15.23 9.61
CA THR A 37 11.39 -14.17 10.58
C THR A 37 12.58 -13.23 10.86
N ASN A 38 13.81 -13.75 10.91
CA ASN A 38 15.00 -12.93 11.14
C ASN A 38 15.30 -11.98 9.95
N MET A 39 14.92 -12.35 8.72
CA MET A 39 15.01 -11.46 7.56
C MET A 39 13.93 -10.39 7.63
N MET A 40 12.68 -10.77 7.91
CA MET A 40 11.57 -9.83 8.08
C MET A 40 11.91 -8.76 9.12
N LEU A 41 12.48 -9.17 10.28
CA LEU A 41 12.88 -8.23 11.31
C LEU A 41 13.98 -7.26 10.85
N LYS A 42 14.98 -7.74 10.12
CA LYS A 42 16.03 -6.86 9.58
C LYS A 42 15.48 -5.85 8.57
N ILE A 43 14.58 -6.29 7.70
CA ILE A 43 13.94 -5.42 6.73
C ILE A 43 13.08 -4.38 7.44
N ALA A 44 12.23 -4.81 8.39
CA ALA A 44 11.40 -3.93 9.19
C ALA A 44 12.21 -2.91 10.01
N HIS A 45 13.39 -3.29 10.54
CA HIS A 45 14.32 -2.34 11.15
C HIS A 45 14.92 -1.36 10.16
N GLY A 46 15.15 -1.81 8.93
CA GLY A 46 15.69 -0.99 7.85
C GLY A 46 14.84 0.23 7.54
N LYS A 47 13.52 0.14 7.75
CA LYS A 47 12.59 1.25 7.49
C LYS A 47 12.92 2.54 8.25
N TYR A 48 13.53 2.44 9.42
CA TYR A 48 13.93 3.61 10.21
C TYR A 48 15.13 4.38 9.63
N TRP A 49 15.82 3.81 8.66
CA TRP A 49 16.96 4.42 7.96
C TRP A 49 16.60 4.88 6.54
N THR A 50 15.39 4.57 6.08
CA THR A 50 14.95 5.02 4.75
C THR A 50 14.60 6.51 4.79
N SER A 51 15.08 7.24 3.81
CA SER A 51 14.79 8.67 3.68
C SER A 51 14.66 9.07 2.21
N TRP A 52 13.87 10.07 1.95
CA TRP A 52 13.81 10.75 0.67
C TRP A 52 14.13 12.23 0.86
N ARG A 53 15.09 12.75 0.10
CA ARG A 53 15.60 14.14 0.27
C ARG A 53 16.06 14.44 1.70
N GLY A 54 16.52 13.43 2.45
CA GLY A 54 16.90 13.54 3.87
C GLY A 54 15.75 13.46 4.85
N ILE A 55 14.49 13.35 4.39
CA ILE A 55 13.29 13.24 5.23
C ILE A 55 12.96 11.76 5.44
N PRO A 56 12.71 11.29 6.69
CA PRO A 56 12.32 9.92 6.96
C PRO A 56 11.08 9.50 6.15
N VAL A 57 11.15 8.34 5.50
CA VAL A 57 10.04 7.75 4.72
C VAL A 57 9.30 6.70 5.54
N LEU A 58 10.01 6.00 6.41
CA LEU A 58 9.52 4.90 7.26
C LEU A 58 8.90 3.73 6.49
N LYS A 59 9.26 3.56 5.24
CA LYS A 59 8.92 2.39 4.42
C LYS A 59 10.16 1.53 4.26
N ASP A 60 10.00 0.22 4.24
CA ASP A 60 11.14 -0.65 3.95
C ASP A 60 11.45 -0.70 2.45
N CYS A 61 12.56 -1.35 2.10
CA CYS A 61 13.02 -1.38 0.72
C CYS A 61 12.10 -2.19 -0.20
N LEU A 62 11.43 -3.22 0.31
CA LEU A 62 10.51 -4.04 -0.48
C LEU A 62 9.21 -3.28 -0.75
N ASP A 63 8.74 -2.53 0.24
CA ASP A 63 7.58 -1.65 0.13
C ASP A 63 7.78 -0.60 -0.96
N LEU A 64 8.92 0.10 -0.91
CA LEU A 64 9.24 1.12 -1.89
C LEU A 64 9.32 0.57 -3.32
N ILE A 65 9.91 -0.63 -3.50
CA ILE A 65 9.98 -1.27 -4.82
C ILE A 65 8.59 -1.73 -5.28
N ALA A 66 7.80 -2.35 -4.39
CA ALA A 66 6.44 -2.79 -4.74
C ALA A 66 5.55 -1.62 -5.18
N VAL A 67 5.58 -0.51 -4.44
CA VAL A 67 4.81 0.70 -4.79
C VAL A 67 5.34 1.36 -6.06
N GLN A 68 6.67 1.38 -6.28
CA GLN A 68 7.26 1.88 -7.51
C GLN A 68 6.76 1.11 -8.75
N GLU A 69 6.78 -0.24 -8.69
CA GLU A 69 6.28 -1.09 -9.77
C GLU A 69 4.78 -0.85 -10.01
N LEU A 70 4.02 -0.73 -8.92
CA LEU A 70 2.59 -0.44 -9.02
C LEU A 70 2.33 0.95 -9.61
N PHE A 71 3.11 1.97 -9.27
CA PHE A 71 2.99 3.30 -9.85
C PHE A 71 3.27 3.29 -11.35
N TRP A 72 4.26 2.50 -11.80
CA TRP A 72 4.54 2.33 -13.22
C TRP A 72 3.38 1.67 -13.97
N GLU A 73 2.75 0.65 -13.38
CA GLU A 73 1.62 -0.06 -14.01
C GLU A 73 0.32 0.76 -13.97
N LEU A 74 -0.02 1.28 -12.78
CA LEU A 74 -1.28 1.96 -12.52
C LEU A 74 -1.29 3.39 -13.10
N LYS A 75 -0.14 4.07 -13.02
CA LYS A 75 -0.03 5.51 -13.35
C LYS A 75 -1.10 6.34 -12.63
N PRO A 76 -1.16 6.26 -11.29
CA PRO A 76 -2.24 6.86 -10.53
C PRO A 76 -2.29 8.37 -10.76
N ARG A 77 -3.47 8.89 -11.02
CA ARG A 77 -3.69 10.32 -11.18
C ARG A 77 -3.99 11.02 -9.84
N THR A 78 -4.29 10.21 -8.83
CA THR A 78 -4.41 10.65 -7.45
C THR A 78 -3.74 9.64 -6.52
N VAL A 79 -2.95 10.15 -5.58
CA VAL A 79 -2.43 9.40 -4.44
C VAL A 79 -3.03 9.99 -3.17
N ILE A 80 -3.59 9.15 -2.32
CA ILE A 80 -4.12 9.53 -1.00
C ILE A 80 -3.37 8.72 0.04
N GLU A 81 -2.66 9.39 0.94
CA GLU A 81 -1.93 8.77 2.04
C GLU A 81 -2.58 9.18 3.38
N LEU A 82 -2.81 8.22 4.23
CA LEU A 82 -3.29 8.39 5.60
C LEU A 82 -2.15 8.00 6.54
N GLY A 83 -1.58 8.97 7.25
CA GLY A 83 -0.38 8.84 8.06
C GLY A 83 0.84 9.51 7.40
N ALA A 84 0.89 10.86 7.39
CA ALA A 84 1.95 11.63 6.75
C ALA A 84 3.26 11.64 7.54
N TYR A 85 3.19 11.59 8.87
CA TYR A 85 4.32 11.74 9.80
C TYR A 85 5.24 12.92 9.42
N LYS A 86 6.46 12.65 8.91
CA LYS A 86 7.41 13.67 8.44
C LYS A 86 7.18 14.13 7.00
N GLY A 87 6.31 13.47 6.25
CA GLY A 87 5.98 13.76 4.86
C GLY A 87 6.94 13.17 3.83
N GLY A 88 7.91 12.36 4.23
CA GLY A 88 8.92 11.80 3.32
C GLY A 88 8.33 10.85 2.27
N SER A 89 7.37 10.01 2.65
CA SER A 89 6.66 9.09 1.76
C SER A 89 5.82 9.82 0.72
N ALA A 90 5.08 10.85 1.13
CA ALA A 90 4.30 11.68 0.22
C ALA A 90 5.18 12.39 -0.83
N LEU A 91 6.33 12.94 -0.39
CA LEU A 91 7.30 13.54 -1.30
C LEU A 91 7.89 12.52 -2.27
N TRP A 92 8.25 11.34 -1.75
CA TRP A 92 8.76 10.25 -2.58
C TRP A 92 7.75 9.86 -3.65
N ALA A 93 6.48 9.71 -3.28
CA ALA A 93 5.41 9.36 -4.21
C ALA A 93 5.24 10.45 -5.31
N ALA A 94 5.22 11.72 -4.93
CA ALA A 94 5.09 12.83 -5.87
C ALA A 94 6.27 12.89 -6.85
N ASP A 95 7.51 12.78 -6.33
CA ASP A 95 8.71 12.77 -7.17
C ASP A 95 8.77 11.55 -8.09
N MET A 96 8.41 10.36 -7.58
CA MET A 96 8.40 9.14 -8.36
C MET A 96 7.44 9.24 -9.55
N LEU A 97 6.21 9.69 -9.30
CA LEU A 97 5.21 9.87 -10.35
C LEU A 97 5.65 10.90 -11.39
N LYS A 98 6.24 12.00 -10.95
CA LYS A 98 6.82 13.01 -11.83
C LYS A 98 7.96 12.44 -12.68
N MET A 99 8.86 11.63 -12.10
CA MET A 99 9.98 10.98 -12.81
C MET A 99 9.50 10.04 -13.92
N ILE A 100 8.40 9.33 -13.70
CA ILE A 100 7.80 8.42 -14.71
C ILE A 100 6.83 9.14 -15.67
N GLY A 101 6.73 10.47 -15.58
CA GLY A 101 5.94 11.29 -16.50
C GLY A 101 4.43 11.31 -16.21
N VAL A 102 4.02 10.97 -14.99
CA VAL A 102 2.60 10.98 -14.57
C VAL A 102 2.27 12.27 -13.86
N THR A 103 1.27 13.00 -14.35
CA THR A 103 0.69 14.13 -13.63
C THR A 103 -0.33 13.60 -12.62
N SER A 104 -0.01 13.76 -11.34
CA SER A 104 -0.81 13.23 -10.24
C SER A 104 -1.06 14.30 -9.18
N ARG A 105 -2.19 14.19 -8.47
CA ARG A 105 -2.48 14.91 -7.23
C ARG A 105 -2.08 14.03 -6.06
N VAL A 106 -1.21 14.50 -5.17
CA VAL A 106 -0.80 13.78 -3.96
C VAL A 106 -1.38 14.51 -2.75
N LEU A 107 -2.23 13.82 -2.02
CA LEU A 107 -2.83 14.28 -0.77
C LEU A 107 -2.34 13.38 0.36
N SER A 108 -1.81 13.96 1.44
CA SER A 108 -1.33 13.20 2.58
C SER A 108 -1.90 13.77 3.86
N MET A 109 -2.53 12.94 4.69
CA MET A 109 -3.24 13.34 5.90
C MET A 109 -2.49 12.87 7.14
N ASP A 110 -2.47 13.70 8.16
CA ASP A 110 -2.05 13.29 9.51
C ASP A 110 -2.88 14.03 10.56
N ILE A 111 -2.99 13.44 11.73
CA ILE A 111 -3.65 14.07 12.88
C ILE A 111 -2.86 15.28 13.40
N ASP A 112 -1.53 15.27 13.22
CA ASP A 112 -0.63 16.31 13.69
C ASP A 112 0.40 16.75 12.63
N LEU A 113 0.07 17.78 11.87
CA LEU A 113 0.97 18.38 10.87
C LEU A 113 2.16 19.15 11.47
N SER A 114 2.24 19.31 12.79
CA SER A 114 3.43 19.88 13.42
C SER A 114 4.66 18.99 13.30
N LEU A 115 4.45 17.69 13.03
CA LEU A 115 5.50 16.69 12.82
C LEU A 115 6.15 16.79 11.44
N LEU A 116 5.52 17.44 10.47
CA LEU A 116 6.06 17.57 9.12
C LEU A 116 7.42 18.25 9.12
N ASP A 117 8.33 17.68 8.32
CA ASP A 117 9.59 18.34 7.99
C ASP A 117 9.33 19.66 7.26
N PRO A 118 10.06 20.74 7.55
CA PRO A 118 9.88 22.03 6.86
C PRO A 118 10.00 21.94 5.33
N VAL A 119 10.86 21.05 4.81
CA VAL A 119 11.00 20.83 3.37
C VAL A 119 9.76 20.14 2.80
N ALA A 120 9.20 19.17 3.52
CA ALA A 120 7.96 18.52 3.14
C ALA A 120 6.80 19.50 3.14
N LYS A 121 6.66 20.28 4.20
CA LYS A 121 5.59 21.28 4.35
C LYS A 121 5.59 22.31 3.22
N ALA A 122 6.76 22.66 2.69
CA ALA A 122 6.92 23.63 1.61
C ALA A 122 6.83 23.00 0.20
N TYR A 123 6.65 21.67 0.09
CA TYR A 123 6.70 20.98 -1.19
C TYR A 123 5.41 21.22 -2.00
N PRO A 124 5.48 21.83 -3.20
CA PRO A 124 4.30 22.31 -3.90
C PRO A 124 3.44 21.20 -4.53
N ASP A 125 4.03 20.04 -4.77
CA ASP A 125 3.36 18.92 -5.47
C ASP A 125 2.62 17.99 -4.49
N VAL A 126 2.57 18.31 -3.18
CA VAL A 126 1.85 17.56 -2.14
C VAL A 126 0.91 18.49 -1.37
N THR A 127 -0.33 18.06 -1.18
CA THR A 127 -1.29 18.72 -0.30
C THR A 127 -1.36 17.99 1.04
N PHE A 128 -0.94 18.62 2.12
CA PHE A 128 -1.07 18.05 3.45
C PHE A 128 -2.38 18.49 4.10
N ILE A 129 -3.10 17.53 4.69
CA ILE A 129 -4.40 17.73 5.32
C ILE A 129 -4.28 17.36 6.80
N GLN A 130 -4.56 18.29 7.71
CA GLN A 130 -4.66 17.95 9.12
C GLN A 130 -6.05 17.39 9.42
N GLY A 131 -6.12 16.20 10.01
CA GLY A 131 -7.40 15.59 10.34
C GLY A 131 -7.29 14.26 11.06
N ASP A 132 -8.42 13.82 11.59
CA ASP A 132 -8.56 12.56 12.32
C ASP A 132 -9.25 11.52 11.42
N SER A 133 -8.67 10.32 11.31
CA SER A 133 -9.27 9.21 10.56
C SER A 133 -10.62 8.73 11.13
N LEU A 134 -10.93 9.08 12.38
CA LEU A 134 -12.28 8.89 12.95
C LEU A 134 -13.34 9.79 12.28
N GLU A 135 -12.91 10.91 11.70
CA GLU A 135 -13.75 11.89 11.02
C GLU A 135 -13.32 12.02 9.55
N ILE A 136 -13.07 10.88 8.89
CA ILE A 136 -12.49 10.82 7.55
C ILE A 136 -13.31 11.60 6.50
N ASP A 137 -14.60 11.67 6.65
CA ASP A 137 -15.53 12.41 5.80
C ASP A 137 -15.32 13.95 5.89
N LYS A 138 -14.83 14.45 7.02
CA LYS A 138 -14.46 15.85 7.17
C LYS A 138 -13.10 16.16 6.55
N CYS A 139 -12.17 15.19 6.60
CA CYS A 139 -10.83 15.33 6.04
C CYS A 139 -10.85 15.25 4.51
N PHE A 140 -11.67 14.37 3.98
CA PHE A 140 -11.89 14.14 2.55
C PHE A 140 -13.39 14.24 2.22
N PRO A 141 -13.97 15.45 2.19
CA PRO A 141 -15.38 15.62 1.92
C PRO A 141 -15.73 15.11 0.51
N PRO A 142 -16.98 14.66 0.29
CA PRO A 142 -17.43 14.10 -0.99
C PRO A 142 -17.12 14.99 -2.19
N GLU A 143 -17.25 16.29 -2.04
CA GLU A 143 -17.00 17.27 -3.09
C GLU A 143 -15.52 17.27 -3.52
N LEU A 144 -14.60 17.13 -2.58
CA LEU A 144 -13.17 16.99 -2.88
C LEU A 144 -12.92 15.69 -3.62
N LEU A 145 -13.45 14.55 -3.13
CA LEU A 145 -13.20 13.24 -3.72
C LEU A 145 -13.74 13.14 -5.14
N GLN A 146 -14.90 13.72 -5.41
CA GLN A 146 -15.51 13.73 -6.76
C GLN A 146 -14.68 14.51 -7.80
N GLU A 147 -13.83 15.45 -7.36
CA GLU A 147 -12.93 16.21 -8.23
C GLU A 147 -11.58 15.54 -8.47
N LEU A 148 -11.27 14.46 -7.75
CA LEU A 148 -9.99 13.77 -7.86
C LEU A 148 -9.98 12.81 -9.05
N PRO A 149 -9.02 12.94 -9.99
CA PRO A 149 -8.98 12.08 -11.16
C PRO A 149 -8.53 10.65 -10.82
N HIS A 150 -9.18 9.66 -11.41
CA HIS A 150 -8.80 8.24 -11.34
C HIS A 150 -7.74 7.88 -12.40
N PRO A 151 -7.00 6.77 -12.21
CA PRO A 151 -7.08 5.85 -11.09
C PRO A 151 -6.45 6.42 -9.81
N TRP A 152 -6.97 5.97 -8.66
CA TRP A 152 -6.43 6.31 -7.34
C TRP A 152 -5.49 5.24 -6.80
N PHE A 153 -4.49 5.68 -6.04
CA PHE A 153 -3.73 4.84 -5.14
C PHE A 153 -3.93 5.37 -3.71
N ILE A 154 -4.55 4.57 -2.87
CA ILE A 154 -4.84 4.93 -1.48
C ILE A 154 -3.97 4.09 -0.57
N THR A 155 -3.23 4.73 0.35
CA THR A 155 -2.43 4.05 1.37
C THR A 155 -2.99 4.35 2.76
N GLU A 156 -3.37 3.30 3.49
CA GLU A 156 -3.79 3.40 4.88
C GLU A 156 -2.64 3.01 5.80
N ASP A 157 -2.08 4.00 6.49
CA ASP A 157 -0.98 3.88 7.47
C ASP A 157 -1.25 4.67 8.77
N ALA A 158 -2.48 5.14 8.97
CA ALA A 158 -2.87 5.90 10.16
C ALA A 158 -3.18 5.03 11.38
N HIS A 159 -3.36 3.71 11.20
CA HIS A 159 -3.59 2.72 12.26
C HIS A 159 -4.88 2.88 13.08
N VAL A 160 -5.72 3.85 12.78
CA VAL A 160 -6.95 4.16 13.51
C VAL A 160 -8.13 4.09 12.55
N ASN A 161 -9.24 3.46 12.99
CA ASN A 161 -10.49 3.38 12.22
C ASN A 161 -10.34 2.76 10.81
N VAL A 162 -9.45 1.80 10.64
CA VAL A 162 -9.13 1.21 9.33
C VAL A 162 -10.39 0.78 8.57
N THR A 163 -11.30 0.04 9.22
CA THR A 163 -12.56 -0.40 8.58
C THR A 163 -13.41 0.78 8.11
N GLY A 164 -13.61 1.79 8.97
CA GLY A 164 -14.41 2.97 8.61
C GLY A 164 -13.79 3.79 7.48
N VAL A 165 -12.46 3.89 7.45
CA VAL A 165 -11.71 4.52 6.35
C VAL A 165 -11.95 3.76 5.03
N LEU A 166 -11.79 2.43 5.04
CA LEU A 166 -12.01 1.61 3.86
C LEU A 166 -13.46 1.71 3.36
N GLU A 167 -14.45 1.65 4.26
CA GLU A 167 -15.87 1.78 3.94
C GLU A 167 -16.21 3.17 3.39
N TYR A 168 -15.51 4.20 3.86
CA TYR A 168 -15.71 5.55 3.35
C TYR A 168 -15.21 5.69 1.92
N PHE A 169 -13.95 5.33 1.66
CA PHE A 169 -13.37 5.44 0.33
C PHE A 169 -14.03 4.49 -0.69
N ASP A 170 -14.53 3.32 -0.24
CA ASP A 170 -15.27 2.39 -1.10
C ASP A 170 -16.44 3.04 -1.86
N LYS A 171 -17.04 4.09 -1.29
CA LYS A 171 -18.16 4.81 -1.91
C LYS A 171 -17.75 5.59 -3.15
N PHE A 172 -16.47 5.93 -3.27
CA PHE A 172 -15.93 6.81 -4.30
C PHE A 172 -14.93 6.12 -5.22
N THR A 173 -14.41 4.94 -4.83
CA THR A 173 -13.46 4.20 -5.68
C THR A 173 -14.13 3.70 -6.96
N GLU A 174 -13.36 3.69 -8.03
CA GLU A 174 -13.73 3.19 -9.35
C GLU A 174 -12.90 1.95 -9.74
N PRO A 175 -13.30 1.21 -10.78
CA PRO A 175 -12.46 0.14 -11.33
C PRO A 175 -11.06 0.65 -11.63
N ASP A 176 -10.06 -0.20 -11.36
CA ASP A 176 -8.64 0.08 -11.46
C ASP A 176 -8.02 0.90 -10.30
N ASP A 177 -8.81 1.43 -9.38
CA ASP A 177 -8.26 2.00 -8.15
C ASP A 177 -7.62 0.94 -7.28
N TYR A 178 -6.54 1.32 -6.60
CA TYR A 178 -5.83 0.47 -5.65
C TYR A 178 -5.92 1.02 -4.24
N ILE A 179 -6.11 0.11 -3.29
CA ILE A 179 -5.99 0.39 -1.86
C ILE A 179 -4.88 -0.50 -1.29
N CYS A 180 -3.94 0.12 -0.62
CA CYS A 180 -2.87 -0.51 0.13
C CYS A 180 -3.12 -0.30 1.63
N VAL A 181 -3.20 -1.37 2.40
CA VAL A 181 -3.25 -1.29 3.86
C VAL A 181 -1.93 -1.81 4.40
N GLU A 182 -1.17 -0.90 5.00
CA GLU A 182 0.16 -1.20 5.53
C GLU A 182 0.09 -1.94 6.88
N ASP A 183 1.20 -2.54 7.29
CA ASP A 183 1.33 -3.24 8.57
C ASP A 183 0.29 -4.33 8.82
N THR A 184 -0.13 -5.04 7.76
CA THR A 184 -1.08 -6.17 7.84
C THR A 184 -0.41 -7.52 8.04
N ASN A 185 0.87 -7.55 8.33
CA ASN A 185 1.60 -8.80 8.56
C ASN A 185 0.99 -9.58 9.72
N PRO A 186 0.67 -10.88 9.54
CA PRO A 186 0.20 -11.69 10.64
C PRO A 186 1.28 -11.81 11.71
N ILE A 187 0.95 -11.43 12.95
CA ILE A 187 1.84 -11.60 14.08
C ILE A 187 1.78 -13.05 14.52
N VAL A 188 2.89 -13.76 14.34
CA VAL A 188 3.04 -15.09 14.91
C VAL A 188 3.21 -14.97 16.42
N PRO A 189 2.32 -15.59 17.24
CA PRO A 189 2.45 -15.57 18.69
C PRO A 189 3.87 -16.02 19.12
N ASN A 190 4.44 -15.31 20.09
CA ASN A 190 5.81 -15.54 20.58
C ASN A 190 6.92 -15.35 19.53
N SER A 191 6.64 -14.67 18.43
CA SER A 191 7.67 -14.31 17.46
C SER A 191 8.59 -13.22 18.00
N PRO A 192 9.85 -13.15 17.51
CA PRO A 192 10.74 -12.02 17.82
C PRO A 192 10.13 -10.65 17.51
N GLY A 193 9.20 -10.57 16.53
CA GLY A 193 8.48 -9.34 16.19
C GLY A 193 7.57 -8.83 17.32
N GLN A 194 6.99 -9.72 18.15
CA GLN A 194 6.27 -9.30 19.35
C GLN A 194 7.21 -8.68 20.39
N GLY A 195 8.39 -9.26 20.55
CA GLY A 195 9.42 -8.70 21.44
C GLY A 195 9.83 -7.31 20.99
N LEU A 196 10.10 -7.14 19.71
CA LEU A 196 10.47 -5.86 19.14
C LEU A 196 9.37 -4.80 19.30
N ALA A 197 8.13 -5.12 18.97
CA ALA A 197 7.01 -4.21 19.15
C ALA A 197 6.90 -3.75 20.62
N LYS A 198 7.09 -4.68 21.57
CA LYS A 198 7.09 -4.37 23.00
C LYS A 198 8.29 -3.49 23.41
N GLU A 199 9.49 -3.76 22.90
CA GLU A 199 10.69 -2.95 23.16
C GLU A 199 10.55 -1.53 22.60
N LEU A 200 9.90 -1.38 21.46
CA LEU A 200 9.62 -0.08 20.83
C LEU A 200 8.39 0.62 21.40
N GLY A 201 7.68 -0.01 22.36
CA GLY A 201 6.48 0.57 22.99
C GLY A 201 5.23 0.50 22.13
N TYR A 202 5.23 -0.27 21.04
CA TYR A 202 4.06 -0.46 20.19
C TYR A 202 3.21 -1.66 20.63
N THR A 203 1.91 -1.48 20.62
CA THR A 203 1.00 -2.64 20.56
C THR A 203 1.18 -3.31 19.20
N PRO A 204 1.24 -4.66 19.11
CA PRO A 204 1.29 -5.35 17.84
C PRO A 204 0.06 -5.00 16.98
N LEU A 205 0.22 -4.07 16.04
CA LEU A 205 -0.88 -3.50 15.27
C LEU A 205 -1.26 -4.34 14.05
N GLY A 206 -0.33 -5.16 13.53
CA GLY A 206 -0.53 -5.89 12.29
C GLY A 206 -1.73 -6.81 12.27
N SER A 207 -2.00 -7.55 13.37
CA SER A 207 -3.19 -8.41 13.44
C SER A 207 -4.47 -7.60 13.45
N VAL A 208 -4.50 -6.45 14.11
CA VAL A 208 -5.69 -5.58 14.19
C VAL A 208 -6.01 -5.00 12.81
N LYS A 209 -5.01 -4.56 12.06
CA LYS A 209 -5.22 -4.03 10.69
C LYS A 209 -5.66 -5.15 9.74
N LEU A 210 -5.05 -6.32 9.81
CA LEU A 210 -5.48 -7.47 9.02
C LEU A 210 -6.92 -7.88 9.33
N ASP A 211 -7.33 -7.86 10.61
CA ASP A 211 -8.70 -8.19 11.02
C ASP A 211 -9.70 -7.14 10.53
N ALA A 212 -9.31 -5.86 10.51
CA ALA A 212 -10.12 -4.79 9.92
C ALA A 212 -10.31 -4.98 8.41
N VAL A 213 -9.24 -5.37 7.68
CA VAL A 213 -9.34 -5.72 6.26
C VAL A 213 -10.23 -6.94 6.05
N LYS A 214 -10.12 -7.98 6.89
CA LYS A 214 -10.98 -9.17 6.83
C LYS A 214 -12.45 -8.80 7.00
N LEU A 215 -12.75 -7.90 7.94
CA LEU A 215 -14.10 -7.42 8.17
C LEU A 215 -14.64 -6.68 6.95
N PHE A 216 -13.88 -5.74 6.40
CA PHE A 216 -14.24 -5.02 5.17
C PHE A 216 -14.47 -5.96 4.00
N MET A 217 -13.55 -6.90 3.77
CA MET A 217 -13.62 -7.85 2.65
C MET A 217 -14.78 -8.84 2.77
N LYS A 218 -15.27 -9.13 3.99
CA LYS A 218 -16.45 -9.98 4.18
C LYS A 218 -17.67 -9.41 3.47
N ASP A 219 -17.83 -8.09 3.51
CA ASP A 219 -19.00 -7.40 2.95
C ASP A 219 -18.73 -6.86 1.52
N LYS A 220 -17.47 -6.62 1.17
CA LYS A 220 -17.07 -5.96 -0.09
C LYS A 220 -16.19 -6.82 -1.00
N GLY A 221 -15.87 -8.05 -0.60
CA GLY A 221 -14.95 -8.93 -1.33
C GLY A 221 -15.36 -9.28 -2.77
N GLU A 222 -16.63 -9.09 -3.13
CA GLU A 222 -17.09 -9.24 -4.52
C GLU A 222 -16.56 -8.12 -5.44
N ARG A 223 -16.18 -6.97 -4.87
CA ARG A 223 -15.77 -5.76 -5.60
C ARG A 223 -14.25 -5.58 -5.66
N TYR A 224 -13.49 -6.34 -4.88
CA TYR A 224 -12.07 -6.20 -4.75
C TYR A 224 -11.34 -7.54 -4.93
N LEU A 225 -10.20 -7.49 -5.60
CA LEU A 225 -9.28 -8.61 -5.71
C LEU A 225 -7.94 -8.23 -5.06
N VAL A 226 -7.37 -9.16 -4.34
CA VAL A 226 -6.01 -9.03 -3.80
C VAL A 226 -5.00 -9.23 -4.92
N ASP A 227 -4.04 -8.33 -5.04
CA ASP A 227 -2.89 -8.49 -5.93
C ASP A 227 -1.83 -9.34 -5.23
N GLN A 228 -1.79 -10.62 -5.54
CA GLN A 228 -0.90 -11.59 -4.90
C GLN A 228 0.58 -11.37 -5.26
N ARG A 229 0.90 -10.67 -6.36
CA ARG A 229 2.27 -10.35 -6.73
C ARG A 229 2.97 -9.59 -5.59
N TYR A 230 2.27 -8.62 -4.99
CA TYR A 230 2.84 -7.82 -3.93
C TYR A 230 2.77 -8.49 -2.56
N ALA A 231 1.83 -9.40 -2.34
CA ALA A 231 1.79 -10.21 -1.13
C ALA A 231 3.02 -11.13 -0.98
N ASP A 232 3.61 -11.58 -2.10
CA ASP A 232 4.84 -12.38 -2.10
C ASP A 232 6.07 -11.58 -1.64
N PHE A 233 6.04 -10.24 -1.75
CA PHE A 233 7.16 -9.41 -1.32
C PHE A 233 7.23 -9.25 0.20
N PHE A 234 6.13 -8.86 0.86
CA PHE A 234 6.19 -8.57 2.29
C PHE A 234 4.88 -8.75 3.07
N GLY A 235 3.91 -9.46 2.56
CA GLY A 235 2.67 -9.76 3.31
C GLY A 235 1.70 -8.59 3.43
N TRP A 236 1.84 -7.57 2.60
CA TRP A 236 0.90 -6.47 2.51
C TRP A 236 -0.40 -6.90 1.86
N VAL A 237 -1.50 -6.29 2.29
CA VAL A 237 -2.76 -6.44 1.58
C VAL A 237 -2.92 -5.26 0.65
N MET A 238 -2.56 -5.47 -0.60
CA MET A 238 -2.92 -4.58 -1.70
C MET A 238 -4.11 -5.16 -2.44
N PHE A 239 -5.15 -4.37 -2.64
CA PHE A 239 -6.32 -4.82 -3.37
C PHE A 239 -6.80 -3.79 -4.39
N LYS A 240 -7.18 -4.32 -5.54
CA LYS A 240 -7.68 -3.58 -6.67
C LYS A 240 -9.20 -3.65 -6.72
N ARG A 241 -9.86 -2.53 -6.97
CA ARG A 241 -11.28 -2.53 -7.32
C ARG A 241 -11.49 -3.13 -8.71
N TRP A 242 -12.45 -4.04 -8.83
CA TRP A 242 -12.70 -4.80 -10.03
C TRP A 242 -14.14 -4.62 -10.52
N THR A 243 -14.39 -4.80 -11.84
CA THR A 243 -15.74 -4.91 -12.39
C THR A 243 -16.14 -6.38 -12.54
N LEU A 244 -17.41 -6.68 -12.30
CA LEU A 244 -17.98 -8.02 -12.49
C LEU A 244 -17.79 -8.56 -13.93
N GLU A 245 -17.71 -7.69 -14.94
CA GLU A 245 -17.53 -8.07 -16.34
C GLU A 245 -16.15 -8.66 -16.64
N ALA A 246 -15.11 -8.21 -15.96
CA ALA A 246 -13.75 -8.69 -16.18
C ALA A 246 -13.49 -10.10 -15.60
N LEU A 247 -14.31 -10.56 -14.64
CA LEU A 247 -14.24 -11.94 -14.12
C LEU A 247 -14.67 -12.98 -15.15
N CYS A 248 -15.51 -12.62 -16.11
CA CYS A 248 -15.98 -13.53 -17.16
C CYS A 248 -14.95 -13.78 -18.28
N CYS A 249 -13.98 -12.87 -18.47
CA CYS A 249 -12.97 -12.99 -19.53
C CYS A 249 -11.71 -13.77 -19.13
N SER A 250 -11.51 -14.06 -17.84
CA SER A 250 -10.34 -14.79 -17.33
C SER A 250 -10.55 -16.31 -17.18
N SER A 251 -11.73 -16.82 -17.57
CA SER A 251 -12.09 -18.24 -17.50
C SER A 251 -12.16 -18.93 -18.87
N SER A 252 -11.55 -18.36 -19.90
CA SER A 252 -11.48 -18.96 -21.25
C SER A 252 -10.05 -19.21 -21.68
#